data_359dffc3adc28366d43d8daa5734d5cf
#
_entry.id   359dffc3adc28366d43d8daa5734d5cf
#
_cell.length_a   1.000
_cell.length_b   1.000
_cell.length_c   1.000
_cell.angle_alpha   90.00
_cell.angle_beta   90.00
_cell.angle_gamma   90.00
#
_symmetry.space_group_name_H-M   'P 1'
#
loop_
_entity.id
_entity.type
_entity.pdbx_description
1 polymer ?
#
loop_
_entity_poly.entity_id
_entity_poly.type
_entity_poly.pdbx_seq_one_letter_code
_entity_poly.pdbx_strand_id
1 'polypeptide(L)'
;LARRPITSASGALQGKAAGVQVIQPNGSPGQGMVVRVRGASSISSSNDPLYVVDGVPVGEGNYAIAYLSPNEIESMQVLKDASSAAIYGSRAANGVVLITTKQGSRKRGPEISFSTFVGISKVTKSYDVLNARQYRDLMEENGAVSGLPADLTDRTDWFDETYSTGVNQNY
;
A
#
# COMPACT_ATOMS: atom_id res chain seq x y z
N LEU A 1 12.98 19.88 -0.54
CA LEU A 1 12.50 18.50 -0.39
C LEU A 1 11.14 18.39 -1.07
N ALA A 2 11.09 17.77 -2.24
CA ALA A 2 9.84 17.54 -2.98
C ALA A 2 8.89 16.76 -2.07
N ARG A 3 7.71 17.31 -1.77
CA ARG A 3 6.66 16.59 -1.08
C ARG A 3 6.21 15.46 -1.99
N ARG A 4 6.49 14.22 -1.62
CA ARG A 4 5.91 13.07 -2.30
C ARG A 4 4.39 13.17 -2.22
N PRO A 5 3.68 13.01 -3.31
CA PRO A 5 2.22 12.97 -3.26
C PRO A 5 1.79 11.78 -2.38
N ILE A 6 1.02 12.09 -1.35
CA ILE A 6 0.49 11.09 -0.42
C ILE A 6 -0.81 10.59 -1.03
N THR A 7 -0.80 9.38 -1.56
CA THR A 7 -1.95 8.77 -2.26
C THR A 7 -2.84 7.96 -1.34
N SER A 8 -2.42 7.71 -0.08
CA SER A 8 -3.21 6.95 0.89
C SER A 8 -3.03 7.49 2.31
N ALA A 9 -4.07 7.34 3.15
CA ALA A 9 -4.03 7.74 4.55
C ALA A 9 -2.89 7.04 5.32
N SER A 10 -2.65 5.75 5.06
CA SER A 10 -1.54 5.00 5.66
C SER A 10 -0.17 5.51 5.22
N GLY A 11 -0.04 5.99 3.98
CA GLY A 11 1.18 6.61 3.47
C GLY A 11 1.55 7.91 4.20
N ALA A 12 0.57 8.61 4.75
CA ALA A 12 0.80 9.82 5.54
C ALA A 12 1.59 9.57 6.84
N LEU A 13 1.58 8.34 7.36
CA LEU A 13 2.33 7.93 8.55
C LEU A 13 3.81 7.64 8.27
N GLN A 14 4.17 7.40 7.01
CA GLN A 14 5.52 6.98 6.65
C GLN A 14 6.55 8.04 7.05
N GLY A 15 7.49 7.65 7.93
CA GLY A 15 8.58 8.51 8.40
C GLY A 15 8.16 9.62 9.36
N LYS A 16 6.88 9.73 9.76
CA LYS A 16 6.40 10.77 10.68
C LYS A 16 6.27 10.31 12.13
N ALA A 17 6.12 9.02 12.37
CA ALA A 17 5.97 8.47 13.72
C ALA A 17 7.10 7.49 14.05
N ALA A 18 7.85 7.75 15.12
CA ALA A 18 8.90 6.84 15.58
C ALA A 18 8.29 5.51 16.06
N GLY A 19 8.88 4.35 15.69
CA GLY A 19 8.40 3.02 16.04
C GLY A 19 7.16 2.57 15.27
N VAL A 20 6.82 3.28 14.19
CA VAL A 20 5.81 2.87 13.21
C VAL A 20 6.51 2.50 11.92
N GLN A 21 6.30 1.28 11.47
CA GLN A 21 6.78 0.77 10.21
C GLN A 21 5.64 0.77 9.20
N VAL A 22 5.84 1.46 8.09
CA VAL A 22 4.90 1.48 6.97
C VAL A 22 5.57 0.75 5.81
N ILE A 23 5.01 -0.38 5.43
CA ILE A 23 5.54 -1.27 4.39
C ILE A 23 4.57 -1.30 3.23
N GLN A 24 5.08 -1.16 2.02
CA GLN A 24 4.33 -1.44 0.81
C GLN A 24 4.69 -2.88 0.38
N PRO A 25 3.75 -3.86 0.52
CA PRO A 25 4.06 -5.27 0.30
C PRO A 25 4.47 -5.57 -1.14
N ASN A 26 3.87 -4.85 -2.08
CA ASN A 26 4.18 -4.93 -3.50
C ASN A 26 4.01 -3.56 -4.16
N GLY A 27 4.48 -3.43 -5.39
CA GLY A 27 4.38 -2.19 -6.18
C GLY A 27 3.07 -2.02 -6.95
N SER A 28 2.07 -2.88 -6.72
CA SER A 28 0.81 -2.82 -7.47
C SER A 28 0.06 -1.53 -7.18
N PRO A 29 -0.42 -0.83 -8.20
CA PRO A 29 -1.23 0.37 -8.02
C PRO A 29 -2.49 0.09 -7.21
N GLY A 30 -2.82 0.97 -6.25
CA GLY A 30 -4.01 0.82 -5.41
C GLY A 30 -3.87 -0.15 -4.23
N GLN A 31 -2.76 -0.85 -4.09
CA GLN A 31 -2.50 -1.68 -2.91
C GLN A 31 -2.24 -0.81 -1.67
N GLY A 32 -2.96 -1.12 -0.61
CA GLY A 32 -2.80 -0.45 0.68
C GLY A 32 -1.43 -0.72 1.30
N MET A 33 -0.91 0.24 2.04
CA MET A 33 0.32 0.08 2.81
C MET A 33 0.02 -0.62 4.13
N VAL A 34 0.84 -1.59 4.52
CA VAL A 34 0.75 -2.24 5.81
C VAL A 34 1.43 -1.37 6.86
N VAL A 35 0.68 -1.02 7.89
CA VAL A 35 1.18 -0.25 9.04
C VAL A 35 1.39 -1.20 10.21
N ARG A 36 2.57 -1.19 10.80
CA ARG A 36 2.89 -1.95 12.00
C ARG A 36 3.42 -1.04 13.09
N VAL A 37 2.86 -1.18 14.28
CA VAL A 37 3.31 -0.45 15.48
C VAL A 37 4.03 -1.45 16.38
N ARG A 38 5.30 -1.17 16.75
CA ARG A 38 6.15 -2.05 17.58
C ARG A 38 6.56 -3.40 16.94
N GLY A 39 6.36 -3.60 15.63
CA GLY A 39 6.70 -4.85 14.95
C GLY A 39 5.60 -5.90 15.01
N ALA A 40 5.94 -7.16 14.74
CA ALA A 40 5.02 -8.28 14.81
C ALA A 40 4.94 -8.80 16.25
N SER A 41 3.76 -8.80 16.84
CA SER A 41 3.51 -9.33 18.19
C SER A 41 2.93 -10.73 18.19
N SER A 42 2.37 -11.18 17.07
CA SER A 42 1.76 -12.51 16.91
C SER A 42 2.18 -13.17 15.61
N ILE A 43 2.32 -14.50 15.65
CA ILE A 43 2.61 -15.33 14.48
C ILE A 43 1.31 -15.76 13.78
N SER A 44 0.23 -15.95 14.52
CA SER A 44 -1.03 -16.50 14.03
C SER A 44 -2.20 -15.53 14.02
N SER A 45 -2.04 -14.31 14.56
CA SER A 45 -3.08 -13.27 14.60
C SER A 45 -2.65 -12.04 13.80
N SER A 46 -3.61 -11.16 13.50
CA SER A 46 -3.32 -9.87 12.89
C SER A 46 -2.33 -9.08 13.73
N ASN A 47 -1.38 -8.44 13.06
CA ASN A 47 -0.44 -7.49 13.67
C ASN A 47 -0.76 -6.04 13.29
N ASP A 48 -1.95 -5.82 12.74
CA ASP A 48 -2.41 -4.51 12.32
C ASP A 48 -2.89 -3.68 13.52
N PRO A 49 -2.63 -2.38 13.54
CA PRO A 49 -3.13 -1.51 14.59
C PRO A 49 -4.64 -1.28 14.46
N LEU A 50 -5.28 -0.93 15.57
CA LEU A 50 -6.65 -0.43 15.59
C LEU A 50 -6.67 1.02 15.08
N TYR A 51 -7.57 1.31 14.15
CA TYR A 51 -7.81 2.68 13.70
C TYR A 51 -9.02 3.28 14.40
N VAL A 52 -8.85 4.51 14.85
CA VAL A 52 -9.90 5.31 15.49
C VAL A 52 -10.00 6.64 14.75
N VAL A 53 -11.13 6.92 14.14
CA VAL A 53 -11.40 8.16 13.40
C VAL A 53 -12.37 9.01 14.19
N ASP A 54 -11.96 10.22 14.54
CA ASP A 54 -12.73 11.19 15.33
C ASP A 54 -13.32 10.59 16.61
N GLY A 55 -12.55 9.72 17.27
CA GLY A 55 -12.95 9.05 18.51
C GLY A 55 -13.73 7.75 18.31
N VAL A 56 -14.09 7.38 17.07
CA VAL A 56 -14.86 6.16 16.77
C VAL A 56 -13.91 5.06 16.28
N PRO A 57 -13.86 3.88 16.92
CA PRO A 57 -13.09 2.75 16.43
C PRO A 57 -13.71 2.20 15.12
N VAL A 58 -12.97 2.27 14.01
CA VAL A 58 -13.45 1.84 12.69
C VAL A 58 -13.00 0.44 12.32
N GLY A 59 -11.94 -0.10 12.96
CA GLY A 59 -11.46 -1.45 12.72
C GLY A 59 -9.94 -1.54 12.64
N GLU A 60 -9.45 -2.71 12.26
CA GLU A 60 -8.03 -3.02 12.12
C GLU A 60 -7.65 -3.12 10.63
N GLY A 61 -6.38 -2.84 10.33
CA GLY A 61 -5.84 -2.96 8.98
C GLY A 61 -6.22 -1.81 8.03
N ASN A 62 -5.63 -1.82 6.86
CA ASN A 62 -5.75 -0.73 5.90
C ASN A 62 -7.17 -0.53 5.34
N TYR A 63 -7.95 -1.58 5.28
CA TYR A 63 -9.33 -1.52 4.77
C TYR A 63 -10.21 -0.62 5.63
N ALA A 64 -9.92 -0.54 6.94
CA ALA A 64 -10.68 0.29 7.86
C ALA A 64 -10.62 1.79 7.53
N ILE A 65 -9.56 2.23 6.88
CA ILE A 65 -9.33 3.64 6.51
C ILE A 65 -9.21 3.87 5.00
N ALA A 66 -9.54 2.86 4.18
CA ALA A 66 -9.42 2.96 2.72
C ALA A 66 -10.35 4.02 2.11
N TYR A 67 -11.46 4.31 2.78
CA TYR A 67 -12.42 5.34 2.36
C TYR A 67 -11.97 6.76 2.67
N LEU A 68 -10.94 6.92 3.53
CA LEU A 68 -10.53 8.23 4.04
C LEU A 68 -9.52 8.88 3.10
N SER A 69 -9.86 10.04 2.56
CA SER A 69 -8.94 10.81 1.74
C SER A 69 -7.82 11.40 2.60
N PRO A 70 -6.55 11.32 2.18
CA PRO A 70 -5.44 11.97 2.88
C PRO A 70 -5.64 13.48 3.08
N ASN A 71 -6.38 14.13 2.18
CA ASN A 71 -6.66 15.56 2.22
C ASN A 71 -7.65 15.95 3.33
N GLU A 72 -8.47 15.01 3.79
CA GLU A 72 -9.44 15.19 4.89
C GLU A 72 -8.80 15.06 6.27
N ILE A 73 -7.58 14.54 6.34
CA ILE A 73 -6.88 14.31 7.60
C ILE A 73 -6.27 15.63 8.10
N GLU A 74 -6.62 16.02 9.30
CA GLU A 74 -6.00 17.13 10.02
C GLU A 74 -4.73 16.67 10.75
N SER A 75 -4.86 15.56 11.52
CA SER A 75 -3.74 15.01 12.28
C SER A 75 -3.84 13.50 12.43
N MET A 76 -2.68 12.87 12.61
CA MET A 76 -2.58 11.44 12.93
C MET A 76 -1.65 11.28 14.12
N GLN A 77 -2.10 10.53 15.13
CA GLN A 77 -1.34 10.22 16.33
C GLN A 77 -1.32 8.71 16.56
N VAL A 78 -0.18 8.18 16.97
CA VAL A 78 -0.03 6.75 17.24
C VAL A 78 0.16 6.52 18.73
N LEU A 79 -0.78 5.81 19.34
CA LEU A 79 -0.70 5.35 20.72
C LEU A 79 0.05 4.02 20.74
N LYS A 80 1.28 4.08 21.23
CA LYS A 80 2.15 2.91 21.33
C LYS A 80 2.09 2.28 22.71
N ASP A 81 1.87 3.08 23.75
CA ASP A 81 1.93 2.63 25.13
C ASP A 81 0.65 1.89 25.52
N ALA A 82 0.81 0.78 26.24
CA ALA A 82 -0.30 -0.03 26.67
C ALA A 82 -1.30 0.76 27.54
N SER A 83 -0.81 1.71 28.35
CA SER A 83 -1.65 2.57 29.18
C SER A 83 -2.55 3.48 28.36
N SER A 84 -2.02 4.09 27.29
CA SER A 84 -2.79 4.99 26.43
C SER A 84 -3.75 4.22 25.50
N ALA A 85 -3.40 2.98 25.14
CA ALA A 85 -4.21 2.11 24.30
C ALA A 85 -5.30 1.34 25.10
N ALA A 86 -5.17 1.25 26.43
CA ALA A 86 -6.06 0.46 27.29
C ALA A 86 -7.54 0.83 27.18
N ILE A 87 -7.85 2.09 26.89
CA ILE A 87 -9.25 2.56 26.73
C ILE A 87 -9.97 1.90 25.56
N TYR A 88 -9.22 1.34 24.59
CA TYR A 88 -9.77 0.65 23.42
C TYR A 88 -9.83 -0.86 23.57
N GLY A 89 -9.44 -1.39 24.77
CA GLY A 89 -9.51 -2.80 25.12
C GLY A 89 -8.48 -3.68 24.39
N SER A 90 -8.79 -4.98 24.29
CA SER A 90 -7.87 -5.99 23.73
C SER A 90 -7.53 -5.77 22.25
N ARG A 91 -8.41 -5.13 21.50
CA ARG A 91 -8.16 -4.79 20.08
C ARG A 91 -7.00 -3.80 19.89
N ALA A 92 -6.63 -3.08 20.94
CA ALA A 92 -5.52 -2.13 20.92
C ALA A 92 -4.15 -2.78 21.22
N ALA A 93 -4.08 -4.09 21.35
CA ALA A 93 -2.83 -4.81 21.69
C ALA A 93 -1.68 -4.51 20.71
N ASN A 94 -1.99 -4.31 19.43
CA ASN A 94 -1.03 -3.99 18.37
C ASN A 94 -0.82 -2.47 18.18
N GLY A 95 -1.30 -1.65 19.13
CA GLY A 95 -1.27 -0.19 19.05
C GLY A 95 -2.54 0.40 18.43
N VAL A 96 -2.69 1.71 18.59
CA VAL A 96 -3.85 2.46 18.06
C VAL A 96 -3.37 3.63 17.24
N VAL A 97 -3.98 3.83 16.08
CA VAL A 97 -3.78 5.00 15.24
C VAL A 97 -5.02 5.89 15.35
N LEU A 98 -4.85 7.03 16.01
CA LEU A 98 -5.89 8.06 16.09
C LEU A 98 -5.79 8.95 14.86
N ILE A 99 -6.91 9.13 14.18
CA ILE A 99 -7.04 10.01 13.03
C ILE A 99 -8.07 11.08 13.39
N THR A 100 -7.66 12.33 13.28
CA THR A 100 -8.57 13.46 13.43
C THR A 100 -8.80 14.04 12.06
N THR A 101 -10.06 14.17 11.65
CA THR A 101 -10.42 14.78 10.36
C THR A 101 -10.59 16.29 10.51
N LYS A 102 -10.46 16.98 9.37
CA LYS A 102 -10.68 18.42 9.31
C LYS A 102 -12.13 18.75 9.60
N GLN A 103 -12.35 19.57 10.59
CA GLN A 103 -13.69 20.04 10.96
C GLN A 103 -13.94 21.45 10.43
N GLY A 104 -15.17 21.68 9.98
CA GLY A 104 -15.62 23.01 9.59
C GLY A 104 -15.61 23.95 10.80
N SER A 105 -15.21 25.22 10.59
CA SER A 105 -15.22 26.25 11.63
C SER A 105 -16.22 27.34 11.30
N ARG A 106 -17.13 27.64 12.23
CA ARG A 106 -18.06 28.77 12.07
C ARG A 106 -17.40 30.15 12.01
N LYS A 107 -16.15 30.24 12.47
CA LYS A 107 -15.37 31.50 12.50
C LYS A 107 -14.62 31.78 11.21
N ARG A 108 -14.45 30.78 10.33
CA ARG A 108 -13.84 30.95 9.00
C ARG A 108 -14.95 30.96 7.97
N GLY A 109 -14.85 31.88 7.03
CA GLY A 109 -15.72 31.86 5.85
C GLY A 109 -15.56 30.59 5.03
N PRO A 110 -16.40 30.35 4.01
CA PRO A 110 -16.29 29.19 3.16
C PRO A 110 -14.91 29.17 2.48
N GLU A 111 -14.18 28.09 2.66
CA GLU A 111 -12.89 27.85 2.03
C GLU A 111 -13.08 26.78 0.95
N ILE A 112 -12.83 27.16 -0.28
CA ILE A 112 -12.90 26.24 -1.43
C ILE A 112 -11.47 25.91 -1.82
N SER A 113 -11.07 24.66 -1.68
CA SER A 113 -9.77 24.16 -2.13
C SER A 113 -9.98 23.16 -3.26
N PHE A 114 -9.21 23.34 -4.34
CA PHE A 114 -9.15 22.35 -5.42
C PHE A 114 -7.72 21.85 -5.55
N SER A 115 -7.55 20.54 -5.54
CA SER A 115 -6.27 19.90 -5.78
C SER A 115 -6.44 18.77 -6.78
N THR A 116 -5.57 18.71 -7.77
CA THR A 116 -5.53 17.60 -8.71
C THR A 116 -4.13 17.02 -8.78
N PHE A 117 -4.06 15.73 -8.91
CA PHE A 117 -2.81 15.00 -9.07
C PHE A 117 -2.96 14.00 -10.22
N VAL A 118 -2.02 14.03 -11.14
CA VAL A 118 -1.91 13.04 -12.22
C VAL A 118 -0.59 12.30 -12.05
N GLY A 119 -0.65 10.98 -11.93
CA GLY A 119 0.51 10.11 -11.78
C GLY A 119 0.55 9.07 -12.90
N ILE A 120 1.75 8.80 -13.42
CA ILE A 120 2.00 7.73 -14.37
C ILE A 120 2.76 6.64 -13.65
N SER A 121 2.21 5.42 -13.69
CA SER A 121 2.82 4.22 -13.11
C SER A 121 3.27 3.30 -14.23
N LYS A 122 4.57 2.99 -14.26
CA LYS A 122 5.15 2.04 -15.21
C LYS A 122 6.02 1.04 -14.46
N VAL A 123 6.02 -0.20 -14.91
CA VAL A 123 6.96 -1.21 -14.41
C VAL A 123 8.38 -0.75 -14.75
N THR A 124 9.20 -0.60 -13.74
CA THR A 124 10.56 -0.05 -13.88
C THR A 124 11.55 -1.12 -14.34
N LYS A 125 11.34 -2.37 -13.93
CA LYS A 125 12.20 -3.49 -14.25
C LYS A 125 11.36 -4.76 -14.33
N SER A 126 11.45 -5.48 -15.45
CA SER A 126 10.98 -6.84 -15.61
C SER A 126 12.16 -7.82 -15.45
N TYR A 127 11.86 -9.07 -15.20
CA TYR A 127 12.86 -10.13 -15.26
C TYR A 127 13.13 -10.49 -16.73
N ASP A 128 14.41 -10.68 -17.06
CA ASP A 128 14.78 -11.25 -18.35
C ASP A 128 14.44 -12.74 -18.31
N VAL A 129 13.47 -13.14 -19.11
CA VAL A 129 13.06 -14.53 -19.28
C VAL A 129 13.63 -15.09 -20.57
N LEU A 130 13.89 -16.39 -20.60
CA LEU A 130 14.38 -17.05 -21.78
C LEU A 130 13.34 -16.93 -22.91
N ASN A 131 13.83 -16.62 -24.12
CA ASN A 131 12.98 -16.73 -25.29
C ASN A 131 12.80 -18.21 -25.71
N ALA A 132 11.85 -18.47 -26.60
CA ALA A 132 11.50 -19.83 -27.00
C ALA A 132 12.70 -20.65 -27.53
N ARG A 133 13.62 -19.99 -28.24
CA ARG A 133 14.86 -20.64 -28.76
C ARG A 133 15.81 -20.96 -27.61
N GLN A 134 16.11 -20.00 -26.76
CA GLN A 134 16.97 -20.20 -25.59
C GLN A 134 16.43 -21.28 -24.65
N TYR A 135 15.09 -21.32 -24.48
CA TYR A 135 14.46 -22.35 -23.68
C TYR A 135 14.63 -23.74 -24.32
N ARG A 136 14.49 -23.83 -25.63
CA ARG A 136 14.74 -25.10 -26.36
C ARG A 136 16.19 -25.54 -26.20
N ASP A 137 17.15 -24.62 -26.48
CA ASP A 137 18.58 -24.92 -26.40
C ASP A 137 18.94 -25.45 -24.99
N LEU A 138 18.39 -24.84 -23.96
CA LEU A 138 18.55 -25.27 -22.56
C LEU A 138 17.97 -26.67 -22.32
N MET A 139 16.79 -26.95 -22.87
CA MET A 139 16.15 -28.28 -22.74
C MET A 139 16.88 -29.36 -23.53
N GLU A 140 17.43 -29.04 -24.69
CA GLU A 140 18.29 -29.95 -25.48
C GLU A 140 19.55 -30.29 -24.70
N GLU A 141 20.22 -29.29 -24.14
CA GLU A 141 21.41 -29.47 -23.34
C GLU A 141 21.17 -30.37 -22.08
N ASN A 142 19.99 -30.27 -21.48
CA ASN A 142 19.59 -31.07 -20.33
C ASN A 142 18.91 -32.41 -20.73
N GLY A 143 18.81 -32.76 -22.00
CA GLY A 143 18.20 -34.02 -22.47
C GLY A 143 16.68 -34.10 -22.26
N ALA A 144 15.99 -32.98 -22.06
CA ALA A 144 14.57 -32.91 -21.74
C ALA A 144 13.68 -32.43 -22.90
N VAL A 145 14.00 -32.82 -24.14
CA VAL A 145 13.35 -32.30 -25.38
C VAL A 145 12.00 -32.96 -25.70
N SER A 146 11.59 -34.02 -24.99
CA SER A 146 10.36 -34.73 -25.31
C SER A 146 9.12 -33.89 -25.01
N GLY A 147 8.35 -33.58 -26.07
CA GLY A 147 7.06 -32.86 -25.96
C GLY A 147 7.08 -31.38 -26.36
N LEU A 148 8.24 -30.84 -26.71
CA LEU A 148 8.29 -29.47 -27.23
C LEU A 148 7.90 -29.46 -28.72
N PRO A 149 7.07 -28.48 -29.18
CA PRO A 149 6.77 -28.32 -30.61
C PRO A 149 8.04 -28.08 -31.43
N ALA A 150 8.11 -28.62 -32.65
CA ALA A 150 9.24 -28.38 -33.55
C ALA A 150 9.35 -26.91 -33.99
N ASP A 151 8.21 -26.23 -34.04
CA ASP A 151 8.13 -24.82 -34.40
C ASP A 151 7.75 -24.00 -33.13
N LEU A 152 8.73 -23.26 -32.63
CA LEU A 152 8.56 -22.32 -31.49
C LEU A 152 8.61 -20.87 -32.01
N THR A 153 7.93 -20.59 -33.12
CA THR A 153 7.91 -19.27 -33.75
C THR A 153 6.97 -18.31 -33.03
N ASP A 154 5.90 -18.82 -32.43
CA ASP A 154 4.93 -18.01 -31.70
C ASP A 154 5.44 -17.70 -30.30
N ARG A 155 5.67 -16.42 -30.07
CA ARG A 155 6.12 -15.88 -28.80
C ARG A 155 5.13 -14.86 -28.30
N THR A 156 4.46 -15.20 -27.23
CA THR A 156 3.69 -14.23 -26.44
C THR A 156 4.58 -13.68 -25.33
N ASP A 157 4.80 -12.38 -25.32
CA ASP A 157 5.45 -11.72 -24.20
C ASP A 157 4.40 -11.43 -23.12
N TRP A 158 4.33 -12.34 -22.15
CA TRP A 158 3.36 -12.24 -21.06
C TRP A 158 3.56 -11.00 -20.18
N PHE A 159 4.74 -10.41 -20.16
CA PHE A 159 4.97 -9.15 -19.45
C PHE A 159 4.29 -8.00 -20.18
N ASP A 160 4.46 -7.90 -21.49
CA ASP A 160 3.83 -6.85 -22.29
C ASP A 160 2.30 -6.99 -22.32
N GLU A 161 1.78 -8.24 -22.33
CA GLU A 161 0.34 -8.50 -22.29
C GLU A 161 -0.28 -8.24 -20.89
N THR A 162 0.49 -8.44 -19.83
CA THR A 162 -0.03 -8.34 -18.46
C THR A 162 0.18 -6.95 -17.86
N TYR A 163 1.26 -6.28 -18.21
CA TYR A 163 1.62 -4.99 -17.62
C TYR A 163 1.44 -3.86 -18.62
N SER A 164 0.54 -2.97 -18.29
CA SER A 164 0.34 -1.73 -19.04
C SER A 164 0.74 -0.51 -18.20
N THR A 165 1.00 0.60 -18.88
CA THR A 165 1.21 1.88 -18.20
C THR A 165 -0.08 2.36 -17.58
N GLY A 166 -0.11 2.47 -16.25
CA GLY A 166 -1.27 2.97 -15.51
C GLY A 166 -1.24 4.48 -15.38
N VAL A 167 -2.39 5.11 -15.52
CA VAL A 167 -2.58 6.53 -15.22
C VAL A 167 -3.47 6.66 -13.99
N ASN A 168 -2.93 7.27 -12.93
CA ASN A 168 -3.67 7.55 -11.71
C ASN A 168 -4.07 9.02 -11.69
N GLN A 169 -5.36 9.28 -11.50
CA GLN A 169 -5.91 10.63 -11.37
C GLN A 169 -6.60 10.73 -10.02
N ASN A 170 -6.35 11.83 -9.30
CA ASN A 170 -7.03 12.17 -8.06
C ASN A 170 -7.48 13.62 -8.14
N TYR A 171 -8.74 13.87 -7.77
CA TYR A 171 -9.39 15.17 -7.83
C TYR A 171 -9.72 15.65 -6.43
#